data_58790801e0b98ced82a8eb2247b8c263
#
_entry.id   58790801e0b98ced82a8eb2247b8c263
#
_cell.length_a   1.000
_cell.length_b   1.000
_cell.length_c   1.000
_cell.angle_alpha   90.00
_cell.angle_beta   90.00
_cell.angle_gamma   90.00
#
_symmetry.space_group_name_H-M   'P 1'
#
loop_
_entity.id
_entity.type
_entity.pdbx_description
1 polymer ?
#
loop_
_entity_poly.entity_id
_entity_poly.type
_entity_poly.pdbx_seq_one_letter_code
_entity_poly.pdbx_strand_id
1 'polypeptide(L)'
;MFKIQESIFGICPLAFVVFAGVGTSAFTQADSPRPNIVVILVDDLGYSDLGCYGGEIETPYLDGLANEGVRFSQFYNTARCCPSRASLLTGLYQHQAGIGFMTYADWGEGYEGTLNEKCVTLGEALKNAGYTTCVSGKWHVAAHRNPPEHSLPENRGFDKSTVVRTHIDSYWKVLKGCDVYQDGTIVIPGNNNNKSLKNPYHPEKDFYTTEYFTDVALDYVDNALQGSDQPFFLYLAYNVPHFPLEAPDVTIGKYETKFDDPAWIAEYGRGWDEMREKKLARQKALGLVAADQKLPEVSYFNNRKIMPGLQTGFEHNALPKWNDLPENVKQEVLFRRAIYNAQIDNLDENIGRLTDKLKSEGVYDDTLILFMSDNGCSGEMGRFGTHFEGGKYDHTEARFENGKYIPGGVKESGQWPHNDKVGGVGYKKSNYDQWKKASGWATSQGQCWAAYSNTPFRKFKKFVHEGGIATPLIAHWPNGITAQGKIVSKQYFHFMDVMPTLLEVAGAEYPAAYDGRVRTPLEGVSMLPHMQDPNNDSLERLLFWQHETHSAARKGNWKIVTDNDRAESIKWELYNLANDRSETDDVADKHPQVVKELSGEWHDFARRVHVTPFPEKRAKR
;
A
#
# COMPACT_ATOMS: atom_id res chain seq x y z
N MET A 1 54.23 -57.23 45.09
CA MET A 1 55.07 -58.08 44.22
C MET A 1 55.00 -57.44 42.86
N PHE A 2 56.07 -56.81 42.49
CA PHE A 2 56.91 -56.94 41.31
C PHE A 2 56.13 -57.08 39.98
N LYS A 3 56.37 -56.31 38.91
CA LYS A 3 57.64 -55.82 38.31
C LYS A 3 57.39 -54.67 37.42
N ILE A 4 58.30 -53.74 37.43
CA ILE A 4 58.67 -52.73 36.44
C ILE A 4 59.19 -53.42 35.17
N GLN A 5 58.89 -52.92 33.98
CA GLN A 5 59.86 -52.92 32.90
C GLN A 5 59.60 -51.79 31.89
N GLU A 6 60.69 -51.22 31.56
CA GLU A 6 61.05 -50.01 30.85
C GLU A 6 60.80 -50.01 29.36
N SER A 7 60.60 -48.82 28.83
CA SER A 7 61.24 -48.15 27.71
C SER A 7 61.39 -48.86 26.35
N ILE A 8 60.88 -48.21 25.30
CA ILE A 8 61.67 -47.96 24.07
C ILE A 8 61.14 -46.66 23.43
N PHE A 9 62.08 -45.71 23.25
CA PHE A 9 61.91 -44.48 22.48
C PHE A 9 61.71 -44.81 21.00
N GLY A 10 60.62 -44.37 20.37
CA GLY A 10 60.41 -44.34 18.96
C GLY A 10 60.30 -42.89 18.46
N ILE A 11 61.34 -42.42 17.81
CA ILE A 11 61.40 -41.10 17.16
C ILE A 11 60.44 -41.16 15.97
N CYS A 12 59.39 -40.33 16.00
CA CYS A 12 58.51 -40.11 14.85
C CYS A 12 58.87 -38.78 14.19
N PRO A 13 59.04 -38.70 12.84
CA PRO A 13 59.47 -37.49 12.19
C PRO A 13 58.34 -36.47 12.10
N LEU A 14 58.66 -35.21 12.42
CA LEU A 14 57.79 -34.08 12.21
C LEU A 14 57.44 -33.94 10.73
N ALA A 15 56.21 -34.21 10.37
CA ALA A 15 55.66 -33.79 9.09
C ALA A 15 55.28 -32.31 9.21
N PHE A 16 56.02 -31.46 8.53
CA PHE A 16 55.62 -30.05 8.30
C PHE A 16 54.40 -30.06 7.38
N VAL A 17 53.21 -29.83 7.91
CA VAL A 17 52.04 -29.47 7.14
C VAL A 17 52.16 -27.99 6.79
N VAL A 18 52.51 -27.71 5.56
CA VAL A 18 52.42 -26.38 4.97
C VAL A 18 50.92 -26.07 4.83
N PHE A 19 50.38 -25.30 5.73
CA PHE A 19 49.08 -24.64 5.52
C PHE A 19 49.25 -23.65 4.35
N ALA A 20 48.87 -24.04 3.14
CA ALA A 20 48.58 -23.11 2.09
C ALA A 20 47.40 -22.25 2.57
N GLY A 21 47.71 -21.02 2.99
CA GLY A 21 46.70 -20.04 3.27
C GLY A 21 45.83 -19.83 2.02
N VAL A 22 44.60 -20.36 2.06
CA VAL A 22 43.57 -19.91 1.14
C VAL A 22 43.31 -18.48 1.57
N GLY A 23 43.90 -17.54 0.86
CA GLY A 23 43.58 -16.14 0.97
C GLY A 23 42.08 -15.99 0.66
N THR A 24 41.28 -15.81 1.69
CA THR A 24 39.98 -15.22 1.52
C THR A 24 40.24 -13.81 0.95
N SER A 25 40.08 -13.70 -0.37
CA SER A 25 39.92 -12.40 -1.01
C SER A 25 38.68 -11.79 -0.36
N ALA A 26 38.90 -11.00 0.69
CA ALA A 26 37.94 -10.00 1.06
C ALA A 26 37.79 -9.13 -0.20
N PHE A 27 36.68 -9.31 -0.91
CA PHE A 27 36.24 -8.30 -1.86
C PHE A 27 36.07 -7.04 -0.99
N THR A 28 37.06 -6.20 -0.97
CA THR A 28 36.89 -4.80 -0.64
C THR A 28 35.97 -4.27 -1.71
N GLN A 29 34.68 -4.22 -1.40
CA GLN A 29 33.73 -3.41 -2.13
C GLN A 29 34.34 -2.02 -2.11
N ALA A 30 34.84 -1.57 -3.26
CA ALA A 30 35.34 -0.21 -3.40
C ALA A 30 34.23 0.69 -2.85
N ASP A 31 34.59 1.73 -2.11
CA ASP A 31 33.71 2.76 -1.56
C ASP A 31 32.92 3.43 -2.70
N SER A 32 31.95 2.72 -3.28
CA SER A 32 30.92 3.36 -4.08
C SER A 32 30.08 4.18 -3.11
N PRO A 33 29.88 5.47 -3.38
CA PRO A 33 29.06 6.29 -2.51
C PRO A 33 27.69 5.63 -2.31
N ARG A 34 27.23 5.56 -1.07
CA ARG A 34 25.93 4.98 -0.74
C ARG A 34 24.84 5.81 -1.43
N PRO A 35 23.85 5.18 -2.10
CA PRO A 35 22.83 5.91 -2.83
C PRO A 35 21.92 6.70 -1.90
N ASN A 36 21.31 7.75 -2.41
CA ASN A 36 20.12 8.33 -1.79
C ASN A 36 18.96 7.34 -1.90
N ILE A 37 18.00 7.45 -0.99
CA ILE A 37 16.85 6.55 -0.94
C ILE A 37 15.56 7.36 -0.89
N VAL A 38 14.65 7.08 -1.81
CA VAL A 38 13.30 7.64 -1.83
C VAL A 38 12.29 6.50 -1.81
N VAL A 39 11.44 6.48 -0.80
CA VAL A 39 10.29 5.56 -0.72
C VAL A 39 9.02 6.36 -0.92
N ILE A 40 8.33 6.13 -2.04
CA ILE A 40 7.06 6.76 -2.38
C ILE A 40 5.94 5.77 -2.07
N LEU A 41 5.11 6.11 -1.11
CA LEU A 41 3.94 5.32 -0.74
C LEU A 41 2.66 6.09 -1.04
N VAL A 42 1.77 5.50 -1.81
CA VAL A 42 0.45 6.06 -2.11
C VAL A 42 -0.66 5.30 -1.38
N ASP A 43 -1.83 5.87 -1.30
CA ASP A 43 -2.95 5.41 -0.46
C ASP A 43 -4.14 4.99 -1.36
N ASP A 44 -4.53 3.72 -1.31
CA ASP A 44 -5.69 3.16 -2.05
C ASP A 44 -5.51 3.04 -3.59
N LEU A 45 -4.30 3.05 -4.13
CA LEU A 45 -4.07 2.81 -5.56
C LEU A 45 -4.25 1.32 -5.88
N GLY A 46 -5.03 1.00 -6.90
CA GLY A 46 -5.23 -0.37 -7.36
C GLY A 46 -4.01 -0.95 -8.07
N TYR A 47 -3.89 -2.29 -8.05
CA TYR A 47 -2.77 -3.02 -8.66
C TYR A 47 -2.50 -2.63 -10.12
N SER A 48 -3.56 -2.32 -10.85
CA SER A 48 -3.50 -2.14 -12.31
C SER A 48 -3.91 -0.74 -12.78
N ASP A 49 -3.81 0.27 -11.95
CA ASP A 49 -4.18 1.63 -12.36
C ASP A 49 -3.10 2.35 -13.17
N LEU A 50 -1.81 1.99 -12.98
CA LEU A 50 -0.69 2.58 -13.72
C LEU A 50 -0.57 2.00 -15.14
N GLY A 51 -0.10 2.80 -16.10
CA GLY A 51 0.14 2.38 -17.49
C GLY A 51 1.07 1.17 -17.56
N CYS A 52 2.19 1.19 -16.84
CA CYS A 52 3.15 0.08 -16.77
C CYS A 52 2.61 -1.20 -16.08
N TYR A 53 1.43 -1.14 -15.45
CA TYR A 53 0.67 -2.28 -14.93
C TYR A 53 -0.61 -2.58 -15.72
N GLY A 54 -0.75 -2.01 -16.93
CA GLY A 54 -1.86 -2.24 -17.86
C GLY A 54 -3.05 -1.30 -17.67
N GLY A 55 -2.90 -0.24 -16.88
CA GLY A 55 -3.90 0.79 -16.64
C GLY A 55 -4.19 1.66 -17.85
N GLU A 56 -5.26 2.42 -17.76
CA GLU A 56 -5.69 3.41 -18.75
C GLU A 56 -5.30 4.83 -18.37
N ILE A 57 -4.77 5.02 -17.17
CA ILE A 57 -4.37 6.33 -16.66
C ILE A 57 -3.01 6.68 -17.24
N GLU A 58 -2.86 7.90 -17.69
CA GLU A 58 -1.58 8.41 -18.17
C GLU A 58 -0.65 8.64 -16.99
N THR A 59 0.42 7.82 -16.91
CA THR A 59 1.41 7.87 -15.85
C THR A 59 2.83 7.86 -16.41
N PRO A 60 3.18 8.83 -17.30
CA PRO A 60 4.44 8.78 -18.05
C PRO A 60 5.70 8.79 -17.17
N TYR A 61 5.68 9.46 -16.02
CA TYR A 61 6.85 9.49 -15.14
C TYR A 61 7.03 8.16 -14.39
N LEU A 62 5.95 7.58 -13.86
CA LEU A 62 5.99 6.25 -13.25
C LEU A 62 6.30 5.15 -14.27
N ASP A 63 5.76 5.26 -15.48
CA ASP A 63 6.05 4.35 -16.58
C ASP A 63 7.53 4.48 -17.00
N GLY A 64 8.10 5.68 -16.97
CA GLY A 64 9.52 5.94 -17.17
C GLY A 64 10.38 5.25 -16.09
N LEU A 65 10.07 5.45 -14.81
CA LEU A 65 10.75 4.77 -13.71
C LEU A 65 10.68 3.25 -13.84
N ALA A 66 9.54 2.70 -14.28
CA ALA A 66 9.35 1.27 -14.50
C ALA A 66 10.17 0.73 -15.68
N ASN A 67 10.35 1.52 -16.73
CA ASN A 67 11.12 1.16 -17.92
C ASN A 67 12.64 1.24 -17.69
N GLU A 68 13.08 2.19 -16.88
CA GLU A 68 14.47 2.37 -16.48
C GLU A 68 14.85 1.56 -15.22
N GLY A 69 13.86 1.01 -14.53
CA GLY A 69 13.99 0.20 -13.33
C GLY A 69 13.44 -1.21 -13.49
N VAL A 70 12.94 -1.79 -12.41
CA VAL A 70 12.36 -3.13 -12.37
C VAL A 70 10.98 -3.09 -11.72
N ARG A 71 10.03 -3.88 -12.25
CA ARG A 71 8.67 -4.04 -11.71
C ARG A 71 8.54 -5.38 -11.00
N PHE A 72 7.77 -5.42 -9.93
CA PHE A 72 7.43 -6.66 -9.23
C PHE A 72 5.97 -7.01 -9.49
N SER A 73 5.72 -8.20 -10.05
CA SER A 73 4.34 -8.64 -10.26
C SER A 73 3.70 -9.27 -9.02
N GLN A 74 4.51 -9.66 -8.01
CA GLN A 74 4.09 -10.32 -6.78
C GLN A 74 4.67 -9.61 -5.55
N PHE A 75 4.20 -8.39 -5.29
CA PHE A 75 4.54 -7.64 -4.09
C PHE A 75 3.28 -7.40 -3.25
N TYR A 76 3.38 -7.60 -1.93
CA TYR A 76 2.24 -7.68 -1.04
C TYR A 76 2.31 -6.71 0.13
N ASN A 77 1.17 -6.10 0.43
CA ASN A 77 0.91 -5.29 1.61
C ASN A 77 0.09 -6.09 2.66
N THR A 78 -0.46 -5.43 3.69
CA THR A 78 -1.27 -6.04 4.75
C THR A 78 -2.76 -5.69 4.67
N ALA A 79 -3.27 -5.44 3.48
CA ALA A 79 -4.67 -5.15 3.15
C ALA A 79 -5.25 -3.83 3.67
N ARG A 80 -4.52 -3.05 4.48
CA ARG A 80 -5.03 -1.81 5.09
C ARG A 80 -3.90 -0.80 5.36
N CYS A 81 -4.22 0.49 5.29
CA CYS A 81 -3.24 1.58 5.39
C CYS A 81 -2.39 1.57 6.67
N CYS A 82 -2.97 1.63 7.87
CA CYS A 82 -2.20 1.65 9.11
C CYS A 82 -1.32 0.41 9.29
N PRO A 83 -1.86 -0.82 9.18
CA PRO A 83 -1.07 -2.04 9.25
C PRO A 83 0.05 -2.11 8.22
N SER A 84 -0.22 -1.74 6.97
CA SER A 84 0.78 -1.77 5.89
C SER A 84 1.91 -0.78 6.14
N ARG A 85 1.58 0.46 6.55
CA ARG A 85 2.58 1.46 6.91
C ARG A 85 3.44 1.02 8.08
N ALA A 86 2.86 0.34 9.08
CA ALA A 86 3.62 -0.25 10.17
C ALA A 86 4.59 -1.33 9.68
N SER A 87 4.14 -2.26 8.83
CA SER A 87 5.01 -3.30 8.27
C SER A 87 6.12 -2.74 7.39
N LEU A 88 5.82 -1.74 6.54
CA LEU A 88 6.79 -1.05 5.71
C LEU A 88 7.88 -0.37 6.54
N LEU A 89 7.46 0.41 7.52
CA LEU A 89 8.37 1.21 8.33
C LEU A 89 9.25 0.38 9.26
N THR A 90 8.84 -0.84 9.63
CA THR A 90 9.52 -1.62 10.68
C THR A 90 10.14 -2.93 10.22
N GLY A 91 9.80 -3.42 9.02
CA GLY A 91 10.25 -4.74 8.55
C GLY A 91 9.62 -5.92 9.29
N LEU A 92 8.50 -5.69 10.00
CA LEU A 92 7.81 -6.67 10.85
C LEU A 92 6.37 -6.89 10.37
N TYR A 93 5.74 -7.96 10.84
CA TYR A 93 4.29 -8.03 10.76
C TYR A 93 3.64 -6.91 11.60
N GLN A 94 2.56 -6.35 11.10
CA GLN A 94 1.87 -5.22 11.72
C GLN A 94 1.50 -5.42 13.20
N HIS A 95 1.18 -6.65 13.60
CA HIS A 95 0.87 -6.99 15.00
C HIS A 95 2.10 -6.89 15.90
N GLN A 96 3.28 -7.31 15.42
CA GLN A 96 4.53 -7.17 16.15
C GLN A 96 4.91 -5.69 16.37
N ALA A 97 4.48 -4.81 15.45
CA ALA A 97 4.68 -3.37 15.54
C ALA A 97 3.58 -2.65 16.35
N GLY A 98 2.54 -3.37 16.81
CA GLY A 98 1.45 -2.81 17.61
C GLY A 98 0.22 -2.33 16.82
N ILE A 99 0.21 -2.53 15.50
CA ILE A 99 -0.85 -1.99 14.63
C ILE A 99 -1.56 -3.12 13.86
N GLY A 100 -2.08 -4.11 14.56
CA GLY A 100 -2.89 -5.18 13.95
C GLY A 100 -4.23 -4.69 13.38
N PHE A 101 -4.65 -3.45 13.71
CA PHE A 101 -5.87 -2.82 13.21
C PHE A 101 -5.65 -1.32 12.96
N MET A 102 -6.67 -0.51 13.11
CA MET A 102 -6.60 0.94 12.89
C MET A 102 -6.08 1.68 14.14
N THR A 103 -5.48 2.84 13.93
CA THR A 103 -4.87 3.67 15.00
C THR A 103 -5.85 4.26 16.02
N TYR A 104 -7.15 4.10 15.83
CA TYR A 104 -8.14 4.47 16.83
C TYR A 104 -8.49 3.33 17.81
N ALA A 105 -7.93 2.14 17.62
CA ALA A 105 -8.21 0.95 18.40
C ALA A 105 -7.00 0.62 19.33
N ASP A 106 -7.23 0.67 20.62
CA ASP A 106 -6.32 0.12 21.63
C ASP A 106 -7.01 -1.10 22.27
N TRP A 107 -6.63 -2.28 21.81
CA TRP A 107 -7.21 -3.55 22.27
C TRP A 107 -6.19 -4.43 22.99
N GLY A 108 -4.98 -3.93 23.23
CA GLY A 108 -3.87 -4.62 23.88
C GLY A 108 -2.79 -5.08 22.93
N GLU A 109 -1.93 -6.00 23.36
CA GLU A 109 -0.73 -6.42 22.62
C GLU A 109 -1.06 -6.90 21.20
N GLY A 110 -0.30 -6.43 20.24
CA GLY A 110 -0.55 -6.61 18.81
C GLY A 110 -1.59 -5.66 18.21
N TYR A 111 -2.38 -4.95 19.04
CA TYR A 111 -3.46 -4.05 18.64
C TYR A 111 -3.45 -2.76 19.46
N GLU A 112 -2.27 -2.24 19.77
CA GLU A 112 -2.09 -1.01 20.55
C GLU A 112 -2.58 0.24 19.79
N GLY A 113 -2.75 0.13 18.47
CA GLY A 113 -3.16 1.24 17.61
C GLY A 113 -2.10 2.33 17.46
N THR A 114 -0.87 2.03 17.84
CA THR A 114 0.31 2.90 17.73
C THR A 114 1.56 2.06 17.59
N LEU A 115 2.60 2.60 16.94
CA LEU A 115 3.90 1.93 16.91
C LEU A 115 4.40 1.73 18.34
N ASN A 116 4.74 0.49 18.66
CA ASN A 116 5.30 0.17 19.97
C ASN A 116 6.82 0.39 20.02
N GLU A 117 7.38 0.24 21.22
CA GLU A 117 8.81 0.44 21.45
C GLU A 117 9.66 -0.81 21.18
N LYS A 118 9.05 -1.92 20.73
CA LYS A 118 9.73 -3.18 20.41
C LYS A 118 10.28 -3.21 18.97
N CYS A 119 9.88 -2.26 18.13
CA CYS A 119 10.31 -2.17 16.73
C CYS A 119 11.27 -0.99 16.50
N VAL A 120 12.08 -1.09 15.45
CA VAL A 120 12.89 0.01 14.89
C VAL A 120 12.27 0.41 13.57
N THR A 121 12.21 1.71 13.28
CA THR A 121 11.69 2.22 12.00
C THR A 121 12.80 2.39 10.97
N LEU A 122 12.42 2.52 9.69
CA LEU A 122 13.32 2.91 8.61
C LEU A 122 14.05 4.22 8.92
N GLY A 123 13.34 5.20 9.51
CA GLY A 123 13.97 6.46 9.93
C GLY A 123 15.10 6.24 10.95
N GLU A 124 14.84 5.48 12.01
CA GLU A 124 15.84 5.17 13.04
C GLU A 124 17.01 4.35 12.47
N ALA A 125 16.75 3.34 11.64
CA ALA A 125 17.76 2.47 11.09
C ALA A 125 18.69 3.21 10.11
N LEU A 126 18.13 3.99 9.18
CA LEU A 126 18.89 4.73 8.18
C LEU A 126 19.59 5.96 8.79
N LYS A 127 18.99 6.61 9.80
CA LYS A 127 19.69 7.66 10.57
C LYS A 127 20.95 7.11 11.24
N ASN A 128 20.86 5.93 11.87
CA ASN A 128 22.02 5.25 12.44
C ASN A 128 23.07 4.88 11.38
N ALA A 129 22.63 4.62 10.15
CA ALA A 129 23.50 4.40 9.00
C ALA A 129 24.11 5.71 8.44
N GLY A 130 23.82 6.87 9.04
CA GLY A 130 24.35 8.17 8.63
C GLY A 130 23.63 8.82 7.46
N TYR A 131 22.35 8.53 7.28
CA TYR A 131 21.48 9.24 6.33
C TYR A 131 20.83 10.45 7.00
N THR A 132 20.66 11.53 6.24
CA THR A 132 19.72 12.60 6.59
C THR A 132 18.30 12.08 6.30
N THR A 133 17.43 12.04 7.30
CA THR A 133 16.14 11.35 7.21
C THR A 133 14.97 12.31 7.20
N CYS A 134 14.11 12.21 6.18
CA CYS A 134 12.98 13.11 5.97
C CYS A 134 11.68 12.35 5.72
N VAL A 135 10.56 12.90 6.20
CA VAL A 135 9.21 12.40 5.89
C VAL A 135 8.28 13.54 5.49
N SER A 136 7.55 13.35 4.39
CA SER A 136 6.50 14.27 3.92
C SER A 136 5.22 13.49 3.61
N GLY A 137 4.08 13.90 4.19
CA GLY A 137 2.76 13.35 3.87
C GLY A 137 2.04 12.63 5.02
N LYS A 138 1.45 11.47 4.75
CA LYS A 138 0.63 10.72 5.69
C LYS A 138 1.48 9.81 6.59
N TRP A 139 1.39 10.00 7.91
CA TRP A 139 2.06 9.13 8.89
C TRP A 139 1.24 7.87 9.22
N HIS A 140 0.12 8.01 9.86
CA HIS A 140 -0.94 7.03 10.14
C HIS A 140 -0.49 5.75 10.89
N VAL A 141 0.54 5.85 11.71
CA VAL A 141 1.04 4.77 12.59
C VAL A 141 1.18 5.22 14.05
N ALA A 142 0.56 6.34 14.39
CA ALA A 142 0.43 6.84 15.75
C ALA A 142 -1.04 6.89 16.16
N ALA A 143 -1.32 6.73 17.44
CA ALA A 143 -2.69 6.74 17.96
C ALA A 143 -3.46 7.99 17.50
N HIS A 144 -4.70 7.79 17.07
CA HIS A 144 -5.54 8.86 16.49
C HIS A 144 -5.77 10.03 17.47
N ARG A 145 -5.87 9.73 18.77
CA ARG A 145 -6.04 10.74 19.82
C ARG A 145 -4.93 10.60 20.85
N ASN A 146 -4.31 11.72 21.21
CA ASN A 146 -3.24 11.77 22.20
C ASN A 146 -2.14 10.72 21.92
N PRO A 147 -1.52 10.73 20.72
CA PRO A 147 -0.49 9.77 20.39
C PRO A 147 0.66 9.86 21.39
N PRO A 148 1.20 8.71 21.85
CA PRO A 148 2.43 8.71 22.64
C PRO A 148 3.57 9.34 21.82
N GLU A 149 4.39 10.15 22.49
CA GLU A 149 5.52 10.84 21.83
C GLU A 149 6.43 9.89 21.06
N HIS A 150 6.72 8.72 21.63
CA HIS A 150 7.56 7.70 21.01
C HIS A 150 7.02 7.15 19.67
N SER A 151 5.79 7.45 19.28
CA SER A 151 5.18 6.99 18.03
C SER A 151 5.17 8.06 16.93
N LEU A 152 5.62 9.28 17.24
CA LEU A 152 5.65 10.40 16.32
C LEU A 152 6.91 10.40 15.46
N PRO A 153 6.88 10.89 14.21
CA PRO A 153 8.00 10.78 13.28
C PRO A 153 9.29 11.40 13.83
N GLU A 154 9.22 12.55 14.49
CA GLU A 154 10.35 13.24 15.09
C GLU A 154 11.05 12.42 16.20
N ASN A 155 10.35 11.46 16.81
CA ASN A 155 10.88 10.53 17.81
C ASN A 155 11.11 9.12 17.24
N ARG A 156 10.91 8.94 15.94
CA ARG A 156 11.12 7.68 15.20
C ARG A 156 12.18 7.83 14.10
N GLY A 157 13.18 8.68 14.37
CA GLY A 157 14.40 8.78 13.59
C GLY A 157 14.31 9.67 12.36
N PHE A 158 13.29 10.50 12.21
CA PHE A 158 13.22 11.50 11.14
C PHE A 158 13.78 12.83 11.62
N ASP A 159 14.80 13.36 10.91
CA ASP A 159 15.41 14.67 11.18
C ASP A 159 14.48 15.80 10.77
N LYS A 160 13.69 15.59 9.73
CA LYS A 160 12.67 16.50 9.23
C LYS A 160 11.37 15.76 8.97
N SER A 161 10.28 16.33 9.44
CA SER A 161 8.96 15.77 9.26
C SER A 161 7.92 16.83 8.94
N THR A 162 7.13 16.65 7.88
CA THR A 162 5.90 17.41 7.64
C THR A 162 4.79 16.44 7.32
N VAL A 163 3.88 16.23 8.27
CA VAL A 163 2.90 15.14 8.18
C VAL A 163 1.48 15.53 8.59
N VAL A 164 0.51 14.84 7.99
CA VAL A 164 -0.79 14.61 8.62
C VAL A 164 -0.72 13.30 9.40
N ARG A 165 -1.17 13.31 10.66
CA ARG A 165 -1.02 12.15 11.54
C ARG A 165 -1.97 11.00 11.22
N THR A 166 -3.09 11.29 10.54
CA THR A 166 -4.14 10.31 10.22
C THR A 166 -4.46 10.33 8.72
N HIS A 167 -5.69 10.64 8.36
CA HIS A 167 -6.17 10.83 6.99
C HIS A 167 -6.51 12.29 6.74
N ILE A 168 -6.81 12.63 5.51
CA ILE A 168 -7.36 13.94 5.13
C ILE A 168 -8.82 13.79 4.74
N ASP A 169 -9.62 14.84 5.04
CA ASP A 169 -11.03 14.93 4.67
C ASP A 169 -11.26 15.87 3.47
N SER A 170 -10.21 16.46 2.93
CA SER A 170 -10.20 17.24 1.69
C SER A 170 -8.77 17.41 1.18
N TYR A 171 -8.60 17.42 -0.13
CA TYR A 171 -7.32 17.75 -0.79
C TYR A 171 -7.10 19.26 -0.90
N TRP A 172 -8.18 20.04 -0.90
CA TRP A 172 -8.14 21.49 -1.06
C TRP A 172 -8.08 22.27 0.26
N LYS A 173 -8.27 21.58 1.38
CA LYS A 173 -8.39 22.20 2.69
C LYS A 173 -7.82 21.32 3.79
N VAL A 174 -7.35 21.93 4.85
CA VAL A 174 -7.02 21.25 6.10
C VAL A 174 -8.21 21.40 7.05
N LEU A 175 -9.02 20.33 7.16
CA LEU A 175 -10.23 20.33 7.98
C LEU A 175 -9.90 20.02 9.45
N LYS A 176 -10.86 20.28 10.35
CA LYS A 176 -10.68 20.04 11.79
C LYS A 176 -10.32 18.59 12.07
N GLY A 177 -9.19 18.38 12.75
CA GLY A 177 -8.66 17.05 13.08
C GLY A 177 -7.65 16.50 12.05
N CYS A 178 -7.43 17.24 10.96
CA CYS A 178 -6.46 16.90 9.91
C CYS A 178 -5.26 17.87 9.92
N ASP A 179 -4.88 18.39 11.09
CA ASP A 179 -3.77 19.34 11.21
C ASP A 179 -2.50 18.83 10.51
N VAL A 180 -1.78 19.74 9.87
CA VAL A 180 -0.43 19.47 9.34
C VAL A 180 0.59 19.85 10.41
N TYR A 181 1.44 18.90 10.74
CA TYR A 181 2.52 19.06 11.72
C TYR A 181 3.87 19.12 11.00
N GLN A 182 4.72 20.02 11.40
CA GLN A 182 6.11 20.06 10.99
C GLN A 182 7.00 19.98 12.24
N ASP A 183 7.87 18.98 12.28
CA ASP A 183 8.76 18.71 13.42
C ASP A 183 8.02 18.79 14.78
N GLY A 184 6.84 18.15 14.84
CA GLY A 184 5.97 18.12 16.02
C GLY A 184 5.07 19.35 16.23
N THR A 185 5.28 20.44 15.50
CA THR A 185 4.51 21.71 15.63
C THR A 185 3.42 21.81 14.56
N ILE A 186 2.24 22.27 14.91
CA ILE A 186 1.18 22.53 13.92
C ILE A 186 1.56 23.77 13.08
N VAL A 187 1.74 23.55 11.78
CA VAL A 187 2.04 24.61 10.79
C VAL A 187 0.82 25.02 9.98
N ILE A 188 -0.11 24.09 9.73
CA ILE A 188 -1.40 24.40 9.12
C ILE A 188 -2.48 23.81 10.03
N PRO A 189 -3.16 24.64 10.83
CA PRO A 189 -4.21 24.16 11.71
C PRO A 189 -5.48 23.83 10.94
N GLY A 190 -6.06 22.69 11.26
CA GLY A 190 -7.34 22.28 10.71
C GLY A 190 -8.48 23.12 11.22
N ASN A 191 -9.27 23.68 10.32
CA ASN A 191 -10.48 24.39 10.68
C ASN A 191 -11.59 24.15 9.65
N ASN A 192 -12.85 24.25 10.08
CA ASN A 192 -14.01 24.08 9.21
C ASN A 192 -14.46 25.39 8.54
N ASN A 193 -13.73 26.48 8.71
CA ASN A 193 -14.02 27.72 8.03
C ASN A 193 -13.62 27.61 6.56
N ASN A 194 -14.59 27.72 5.67
CA ASN A 194 -14.47 27.55 4.22
C ASN A 194 -13.65 28.65 3.52
N LYS A 195 -12.59 29.17 4.15
CA LYS A 195 -11.69 30.08 3.48
C LYS A 195 -10.76 29.32 2.56
N SER A 196 -10.52 29.87 1.38
CA SER A 196 -9.51 29.40 0.45
C SER A 196 -8.16 29.35 1.16
N LEU A 197 -7.57 28.17 1.27
CA LEU A 197 -6.21 27.98 1.73
C LEU A 197 -5.29 28.16 0.53
N LYS A 198 -4.18 28.87 0.70
CA LYS A 198 -3.15 29.02 -0.32
C LYS A 198 -1.99 28.07 -0.03
N ASN A 199 -1.32 27.61 -1.09
CA ASN A 199 -0.12 26.81 -0.95
C ASN A 199 0.99 27.69 -0.32
N PRO A 200 1.59 27.33 0.82
CA PRO A 200 2.65 28.11 1.45
C PRO A 200 3.88 28.31 0.58
N TYR A 201 4.20 27.36 -0.32
CA TYR A 201 5.31 27.45 -1.27
C TYR A 201 4.98 28.25 -2.53
N HIS A 202 3.68 28.30 -2.88
CA HIS A 202 3.13 28.95 -4.08
C HIS A 202 1.90 29.78 -3.71
N PRO A 203 2.05 30.99 -3.10
CA PRO A 203 0.92 31.80 -2.61
C PRO A 203 -0.08 32.22 -3.68
N GLU A 204 0.30 32.18 -4.96
CA GLU A 204 -0.55 32.43 -6.11
C GLU A 204 -1.51 31.28 -6.41
N LYS A 205 -1.20 30.04 -5.95
CA LYS A 205 -2.00 28.84 -6.16
C LYS A 205 -2.88 28.52 -4.97
N ASP A 206 -3.99 27.88 -5.24
CA ASP A 206 -4.80 27.28 -4.20
C ASP A 206 -4.09 26.05 -3.62
N PHE A 207 -4.30 25.79 -2.33
CA PHE A 207 -3.75 24.62 -1.67
C PHE A 207 -4.31 23.34 -2.30
N TYR A 208 -3.41 22.42 -2.63
CA TYR A 208 -3.76 21.03 -2.98
C TYR A 208 -2.76 20.09 -2.32
N THR A 209 -3.24 19.18 -1.51
CA THR A 209 -2.42 18.39 -0.59
C THR A 209 -1.29 17.63 -1.28
N THR A 210 -1.54 17.06 -2.47
CA THR A 210 -0.52 16.32 -3.24
C THR A 210 0.63 17.24 -3.64
N GLU A 211 0.32 18.42 -4.18
CA GLU A 211 1.32 19.43 -4.56
C GLU A 211 2.09 19.93 -3.33
N TYR A 212 1.38 20.25 -2.25
CA TYR A 212 2.00 20.75 -1.03
C TYR A 212 3.04 19.77 -0.43
N PHE A 213 2.70 18.49 -0.31
CA PHE A 213 3.66 17.50 0.21
C PHE A 213 4.82 17.23 -0.75
N THR A 214 4.61 17.42 -2.05
CA THR A 214 5.70 17.41 -3.03
C THR A 214 6.63 18.61 -2.83
N ASP A 215 6.08 19.82 -2.69
CA ASP A 215 6.87 21.04 -2.42
C ASP A 215 7.73 20.89 -1.16
N VAL A 216 7.15 20.34 -0.08
CA VAL A 216 7.89 20.01 1.15
C VAL A 216 9.02 19.00 0.87
N ALA A 217 8.74 17.95 0.10
CA ALA A 217 9.73 16.93 -0.23
C ALA A 217 10.90 17.51 -1.05
N LEU A 218 10.60 18.40 -2.01
CA LEU A 218 11.61 19.10 -2.80
C LEU A 218 12.51 20.00 -1.92
N ASP A 219 11.90 20.76 -0.99
CA ASP A 219 12.63 21.56 -0.03
C ASP A 219 13.54 20.70 0.87
N TYR A 220 13.07 19.52 1.30
CA TYR A 220 13.87 18.60 2.10
C TYR A 220 15.05 18.00 1.30
N VAL A 221 14.85 17.68 0.02
CA VAL A 221 15.94 17.24 -0.86
C VAL A 221 16.98 18.33 -1.02
N ASP A 222 16.56 19.59 -1.28
CA ASP A 222 17.47 20.73 -1.38
C ASP A 222 18.30 20.93 -0.12
N ASN A 223 17.66 20.92 1.03
CA ASN A 223 18.32 21.10 2.32
C ASN A 223 19.30 19.95 2.62
N ALA A 224 18.96 18.71 2.28
CA ALA A 224 19.84 17.56 2.48
C ALA A 224 21.10 17.64 1.61
N LEU A 225 20.94 18.02 0.34
CA LEU A 225 22.05 18.13 -0.61
C LEU A 225 22.98 19.33 -0.34
N GLN A 226 22.46 20.42 0.23
CA GLN A 226 23.25 21.59 0.59
C GLN A 226 23.98 21.44 1.93
N GLY A 227 23.51 20.57 2.80
CA GLY A 227 23.95 20.49 4.19
C GLY A 227 25.18 19.61 4.44
N SER A 228 25.42 18.59 3.63
CA SER A 228 26.50 17.60 3.84
C SER A 228 26.68 16.68 2.64
N ASP A 229 27.82 15.95 2.62
CA ASP A 229 28.05 14.83 1.68
C ASP A 229 27.33 13.53 2.11
N GLN A 230 26.43 13.60 3.10
CA GLN A 230 25.65 12.44 3.55
C GLN A 230 24.51 12.14 2.61
N PRO A 231 24.23 10.87 2.31
CA PRO A 231 23.06 10.51 1.55
C PRO A 231 21.78 10.83 2.34
N PHE A 232 20.68 11.05 1.64
CA PHE A 232 19.37 11.27 2.27
C PHE A 232 18.44 10.06 2.11
N PHE A 233 17.53 9.93 3.07
CA PHE A 233 16.36 9.07 3.02
C PHE A 233 15.10 9.92 3.06
N LEU A 234 14.29 9.86 2.01
CA LEU A 234 13.00 10.53 1.93
C LEU A 234 11.87 9.49 1.93
N TYR A 235 11.00 9.53 2.93
CA TYR A 235 9.72 8.83 2.94
C TYR A 235 8.62 9.80 2.48
N LEU A 236 8.19 9.69 1.21
CA LEU A 236 7.16 10.52 0.61
C LEU A 236 5.84 9.74 0.59
N ALA A 237 4.99 10.01 1.59
CA ALA A 237 3.80 9.25 1.88
C ALA A 237 2.54 10.02 1.50
N TYR A 238 2.12 9.88 0.26
CA TYR A 238 0.93 10.58 -0.25
C TYR A 238 -0.39 10.07 0.34
N ASN A 239 -1.41 10.94 0.35
CA ASN A 239 -2.80 10.56 0.64
C ASN A 239 -3.56 10.10 -0.60
N VAL A 240 -3.09 10.47 -1.79
CA VAL A 240 -3.70 10.18 -3.08
C VAL A 240 -3.48 8.71 -3.48
N PRO A 241 -4.47 8.07 -4.14
CA PRO A 241 -5.80 8.52 -4.52
C PRO A 241 -6.92 8.15 -3.53
N HIS A 242 -6.64 8.04 -2.22
CA HIS A 242 -7.65 7.80 -1.19
C HIS A 242 -8.79 8.83 -1.30
N PHE A 243 -10.04 8.40 -1.00
CA PHE A 243 -11.14 9.37 -0.94
C PHE A 243 -10.88 10.48 0.10
N PRO A 244 -11.46 11.71 -0.07
CA PRO A 244 -12.47 12.12 -1.05
C PRO A 244 -11.93 12.21 -2.48
N LEU A 245 -12.82 12.01 -3.47
CA LEU A 245 -12.51 12.22 -4.88
C LEU A 245 -12.45 13.71 -5.17
N GLU A 246 -11.26 14.27 -5.18
CA GLU A 246 -10.99 15.69 -5.45
C GLU A 246 -9.71 15.82 -6.28
N ALA A 247 -9.77 16.50 -7.41
CA ALA A 247 -8.64 16.74 -8.31
C ALA A 247 -8.76 18.11 -9.00
N PRO A 248 -7.70 18.61 -9.63
CA PRO A 248 -7.77 19.82 -10.45
C PRO A 248 -8.74 19.67 -11.63
N ASP A 249 -9.58 20.69 -11.86
CA ASP A 249 -10.64 20.67 -12.87
C ASP A 249 -10.13 20.39 -14.29
N VAL A 250 -8.95 20.92 -14.63
CA VAL A 250 -8.31 20.70 -15.94
C VAL A 250 -8.04 19.22 -16.16
N THR A 251 -7.49 18.54 -15.16
CA THR A 251 -7.16 17.12 -15.24
C THR A 251 -8.42 16.25 -15.24
N ILE A 252 -9.48 16.64 -14.50
CA ILE A 252 -10.78 15.96 -14.59
C ILE A 252 -11.34 16.04 -16.01
N GLY A 253 -11.36 17.25 -16.62
CA GLY A 253 -11.86 17.46 -17.96
C GLY A 253 -11.11 16.67 -19.04
N LYS A 254 -9.81 16.39 -18.84
CA LYS A 254 -9.01 15.51 -19.68
C LYS A 254 -9.63 14.09 -19.74
N TYR A 255 -9.99 13.50 -18.59
CA TYR A 255 -10.56 12.16 -18.55
C TYR A 255 -12.03 12.09 -18.93
N GLU A 256 -12.82 13.13 -18.66
CA GLU A 256 -14.19 13.22 -19.18
C GLU A 256 -14.18 13.16 -20.72
N THR A 257 -13.27 13.90 -21.36
CA THR A 257 -13.13 13.90 -22.83
C THR A 257 -12.71 12.52 -23.35
N LYS A 258 -11.77 11.85 -22.66
CA LYS A 258 -11.31 10.50 -23.05
C LYS A 258 -12.43 9.46 -23.00
N PHE A 259 -13.29 9.51 -21.99
CA PHE A 259 -14.40 8.57 -21.87
C PHE A 259 -15.45 8.67 -22.98
N ASP A 260 -15.45 9.75 -23.74
CA ASP A 260 -16.30 9.96 -24.92
C ASP A 260 -15.52 9.86 -26.26
N ASP A 261 -14.18 9.69 -26.21
CA ASP A 261 -13.34 9.52 -27.40
C ASP A 261 -13.45 8.10 -27.98
N PRO A 262 -13.92 7.92 -29.23
CA PRO A 262 -14.05 6.60 -29.85
C PRO A 262 -12.73 5.82 -29.93
N ALA A 263 -11.58 6.50 -30.14
CA ALA A 263 -10.28 5.86 -30.23
C ALA A 263 -9.86 5.31 -28.85
N TRP A 264 -10.06 6.10 -27.81
CA TRP A 264 -9.79 5.66 -26.42
C TRP A 264 -10.72 4.50 -26.01
N ILE A 265 -12.02 4.58 -26.35
CA ILE A 265 -12.98 3.50 -26.06
C ILE A 265 -12.60 2.21 -26.82
N ALA A 266 -12.14 2.33 -28.07
CA ALA A 266 -11.67 1.17 -28.84
C ALA A 266 -10.48 0.48 -28.17
N GLU A 267 -9.59 1.23 -27.53
CA GLU A 267 -8.41 0.71 -26.85
C GLU A 267 -8.73 0.19 -25.44
N TYR A 268 -9.41 0.99 -24.62
CA TYR A 268 -9.59 0.71 -23.20
C TYR A 268 -10.97 0.14 -22.84
N GLY A 269 -11.97 0.31 -23.69
CA GLY A 269 -13.36 -0.10 -23.46
C GLY A 269 -14.20 0.99 -22.77
N ARG A 270 -15.49 0.69 -22.60
CA ARG A 270 -16.42 1.55 -21.87
C ARG A 270 -17.12 0.78 -20.75
N GLY A 271 -16.97 1.27 -19.53
CA GLY A 271 -17.50 0.61 -18.34
C GLY A 271 -16.65 -0.56 -17.86
N TRP A 272 -16.85 -0.90 -16.59
CA TRP A 272 -15.93 -1.80 -15.87
C TRP A 272 -15.84 -3.22 -16.43
N ASP A 273 -16.88 -3.76 -17.04
CA ASP A 273 -16.82 -5.14 -17.56
C ASP A 273 -15.87 -5.23 -18.75
N GLU A 274 -16.13 -4.45 -19.81
CA GLU A 274 -15.28 -4.41 -21.01
C GLU A 274 -13.87 -3.91 -20.68
N MET A 275 -13.75 -2.87 -19.86
CA MET A 275 -12.47 -2.31 -19.47
C MET A 275 -11.61 -3.33 -18.71
N ARG A 276 -12.20 -4.20 -17.86
CA ARG A 276 -11.47 -5.29 -17.17
C ARG A 276 -10.91 -6.31 -18.16
N GLU A 277 -11.68 -6.71 -19.16
CA GLU A 277 -11.23 -7.66 -20.20
C GLU A 277 -10.05 -7.09 -20.98
N LYS A 278 -10.15 -5.84 -21.41
CA LYS A 278 -9.09 -5.15 -22.15
C LYS A 278 -7.85 -4.91 -21.27
N LYS A 279 -8.04 -4.56 -20.01
CA LYS A 279 -6.94 -4.41 -19.04
C LYS A 279 -6.20 -5.73 -18.82
N LEU A 280 -6.91 -6.85 -18.64
CA LEU A 280 -6.29 -8.17 -18.55
C LEU A 280 -5.48 -8.52 -19.81
N ALA A 281 -6.01 -8.20 -20.99
CA ALA A 281 -5.29 -8.44 -22.24
C ALA A 281 -3.95 -7.66 -22.29
N ARG A 282 -3.95 -6.38 -21.86
CA ARG A 282 -2.72 -5.58 -21.74
C ARG A 282 -1.75 -6.15 -20.69
N GLN A 283 -2.24 -6.58 -19.52
CA GLN A 283 -1.40 -7.21 -18.50
C GLN A 283 -0.72 -8.49 -18.99
N LYS A 284 -1.42 -9.31 -19.79
CA LYS A 284 -0.85 -10.49 -20.44
C LYS A 284 0.24 -10.09 -21.45
N ALA A 285 -0.01 -9.09 -22.27
CA ALA A 285 0.95 -8.59 -23.24
C ALA A 285 2.21 -8.01 -22.56
N LEU A 286 2.07 -7.38 -21.40
CA LEU A 286 3.17 -6.89 -20.58
C LEU A 286 3.93 -7.99 -19.82
N GLY A 287 3.39 -9.22 -19.75
CA GLY A 287 3.99 -10.31 -18.98
C GLY A 287 3.82 -10.20 -17.45
N LEU A 288 2.87 -9.38 -16.99
CA LEU A 288 2.57 -9.19 -15.56
C LEU A 288 1.79 -10.36 -14.97
N VAL A 289 1.02 -11.06 -15.80
CA VAL A 289 0.20 -12.20 -15.44
C VAL A 289 0.34 -13.31 -16.48
N ALA A 290 0.01 -14.53 -16.10
CA ALA A 290 0.07 -15.69 -16.99
C ALA A 290 -0.87 -15.53 -18.20
N ALA A 291 -0.49 -16.11 -19.35
CA ALA A 291 -1.27 -15.99 -20.60
C ALA A 291 -2.69 -16.60 -20.49
N ASP A 292 -2.85 -17.61 -19.65
CA ASP A 292 -4.11 -18.29 -19.37
C ASP A 292 -4.89 -17.71 -18.18
N GLN A 293 -4.37 -16.64 -17.54
CA GLN A 293 -5.05 -15.96 -16.43
C GLN A 293 -6.47 -15.56 -16.81
N LYS A 294 -7.43 -15.84 -15.93
CA LYS A 294 -8.85 -15.53 -16.10
C LYS A 294 -9.27 -14.39 -15.19
N LEU A 295 -10.34 -13.70 -15.57
CA LEU A 295 -11.02 -12.78 -14.66
C LEU A 295 -11.92 -13.56 -13.71
N PRO A 296 -11.95 -13.20 -12.43
CA PRO A 296 -12.95 -13.72 -11.52
C PRO A 296 -14.34 -13.18 -11.88
N GLU A 297 -15.36 -13.96 -11.62
CA GLU A 297 -16.70 -13.40 -11.59
C GLU A 297 -16.79 -12.32 -10.54
N VAL A 298 -17.42 -11.20 -10.90
CA VAL A 298 -17.57 -10.06 -10.00
C VAL A 298 -18.78 -10.28 -9.11
N SER A 299 -18.73 -11.32 -8.27
CA SER A 299 -19.72 -11.56 -7.23
C SER A 299 -19.11 -11.15 -5.89
N TYR A 300 -19.75 -10.25 -5.19
CA TYR A 300 -19.23 -9.74 -3.94
C TYR A 300 -20.22 -9.91 -2.81
N PHE A 301 -19.67 -10.42 -1.73
CA PHE A 301 -20.16 -10.37 -0.37
C PHE A 301 -21.34 -11.21 0.05
N ASN A 302 -21.02 -12.13 0.93
CA ASN A 302 -21.96 -12.63 1.93
C ASN A 302 -22.02 -11.64 3.11
N ASN A 303 -23.26 -11.29 3.51
CA ASN A 303 -23.60 -10.50 4.68
C ASN A 303 -23.05 -11.14 5.94
N ARG A 304 -21.93 -10.67 6.43
CA ARG A 304 -21.48 -11.05 7.75
C ARG A 304 -21.37 -9.78 8.59
N LYS A 305 -22.07 -9.77 9.71
CA LYS A 305 -21.89 -8.76 10.74
C LYS A 305 -20.43 -8.81 11.17
N ILE A 306 -19.63 -7.91 10.62
CA ILE A 306 -18.27 -7.69 11.03
C ILE A 306 -18.37 -6.88 12.30
N MET A 307 -17.83 -7.36 13.39
CA MET A 307 -17.81 -6.76 14.73
C MET A 307 -19.04 -5.90 15.11
N PRO A 308 -19.67 -6.13 16.24
CA PRO A 308 -20.76 -5.26 16.70
C PRO A 308 -20.23 -3.81 16.76
N GLY A 309 -20.77 -2.94 15.92
CA GLY A 309 -20.44 -1.52 15.84
C GLY A 309 -19.52 -1.07 14.71
N LEU A 310 -18.96 -1.97 13.89
CA LEU A 310 -18.46 -1.66 12.56
C LEU A 310 -19.49 -2.14 11.54
N GLN A 311 -20.47 -1.32 11.26
CA GLN A 311 -21.29 -1.48 10.08
C GLN A 311 -20.46 -0.98 8.89
N THR A 312 -19.73 -1.90 8.28
CA THR A 312 -19.25 -1.67 6.93
C THR A 312 -20.42 -2.02 6.03
N GLY A 313 -21.02 -1.05 5.36
CA GLY A 313 -22.17 -1.23 4.47
C GLY A 313 -21.86 -2.09 3.23
N PHE A 314 -21.46 -3.33 3.44
CA PHE A 314 -21.07 -4.31 2.44
C PHE A 314 -22.11 -5.43 2.38
N GLU A 315 -23.34 -5.10 2.01
CA GLU A 315 -24.38 -6.08 1.83
C GLU A 315 -24.53 -6.49 0.36
N HIS A 316 -24.48 -7.75 0.16
CA HIS A 316 -24.93 -8.68 -0.91
C HIS A 316 -25.34 -8.13 -2.26
N ASN A 317 -24.81 -8.73 -3.20
CA ASN A 317 -25.21 -9.18 -4.52
C ASN A 317 -24.10 -8.90 -5.52
N ALA A 318 -24.08 -9.69 -6.61
CA ALA A 318 -23.20 -9.44 -7.74
C ALA A 318 -23.14 -7.93 -8.06
N LEU A 319 -21.97 -7.40 -8.32
CA LEU A 319 -21.90 -6.04 -8.84
C LEU A 319 -22.70 -5.99 -10.15
N PRO A 320 -23.47 -4.94 -10.41
CA PRO A 320 -24.26 -4.85 -11.62
C PRO A 320 -23.35 -4.83 -12.83
N LYS A 321 -23.77 -5.45 -13.91
CA LYS A 321 -23.13 -5.28 -15.20
C LYS A 321 -23.31 -3.84 -15.67
N TRP A 322 -22.29 -3.31 -16.29
CA TRP A 322 -22.32 -1.94 -16.82
C TRP A 322 -23.54 -1.67 -17.70
N ASN A 323 -23.88 -2.62 -18.61
CA ASN A 323 -24.98 -2.46 -19.54
C ASN A 323 -26.36 -2.46 -18.88
N ASP A 324 -26.48 -2.97 -17.65
CA ASP A 324 -27.74 -2.99 -16.90
C ASP A 324 -28.03 -1.65 -16.19
N LEU A 325 -27.06 -0.72 -16.19
CA LEU A 325 -27.22 0.56 -15.53
C LEU A 325 -28.02 1.56 -16.37
N PRO A 326 -28.87 2.37 -15.71
CA PRO A 326 -29.44 3.57 -16.34
C PRO A 326 -28.36 4.56 -16.79
N GLU A 327 -28.60 5.29 -17.89
CA GLU A 327 -27.60 6.18 -18.48
C GLU A 327 -27.13 7.28 -17.50
N ASN A 328 -28.04 7.86 -16.73
CA ASN A 328 -27.69 8.86 -15.72
C ASN A 328 -26.76 8.32 -14.62
N VAL A 329 -26.86 7.03 -14.28
CA VAL A 329 -25.95 6.38 -13.33
C VAL A 329 -24.59 6.14 -13.98
N LYS A 330 -24.55 5.69 -15.24
CA LYS A 330 -23.31 5.54 -16.00
C LYS A 330 -22.51 6.84 -16.05
N GLN A 331 -23.17 7.95 -16.39
CA GLN A 331 -22.53 9.26 -16.44
C GLN A 331 -21.94 9.67 -15.09
N GLU A 332 -22.65 9.41 -14.00
CA GLU A 332 -22.17 9.75 -12.67
C GLU A 332 -20.96 8.92 -12.24
N VAL A 333 -21.03 7.59 -12.41
CA VAL A 333 -19.90 6.73 -12.01
C VAL A 333 -18.68 6.91 -12.92
N LEU A 334 -18.87 7.29 -14.21
CA LEU A 334 -17.78 7.73 -15.09
C LEU A 334 -17.14 9.01 -14.60
N PHE A 335 -17.95 9.99 -14.16
CA PHE A 335 -17.39 11.22 -13.61
C PHE A 335 -16.57 10.98 -12.34
N ARG A 336 -17.00 10.08 -11.45
CA ARG A 336 -16.20 9.64 -10.30
C ARG A 336 -14.88 9.00 -10.75
N ARG A 337 -14.93 8.16 -11.79
CA ARG A 337 -13.71 7.56 -12.36
C ARG A 337 -12.80 8.62 -12.98
N ALA A 338 -13.34 9.62 -13.64
CA ALA A 338 -12.56 10.74 -14.17
C ALA A 338 -11.80 11.47 -13.09
N ILE A 339 -12.43 11.71 -11.92
CA ILE A 339 -11.75 12.38 -10.80
C ILE A 339 -10.65 11.47 -10.21
N TYR A 340 -10.94 10.18 -10.03
CA TYR A 340 -9.94 9.23 -9.54
C TYR A 340 -8.72 9.15 -10.48
N ASN A 341 -8.97 9.08 -11.79
CA ASN A 341 -7.90 9.08 -12.78
C ASN A 341 -7.11 10.39 -12.73
N ALA A 342 -7.79 11.52 -12.56
CA ALA A 342 -7.17 12.84 -12.43
C ALA A 342 -6.32 12.99 -11.16
N GLN A 343 -6.69 12.34 -10.06
CA GLN A 343 -5.87 12.30 -8.85
C GLN A 343 -4.54 11.57 -9.11
N ILE A 344 -4.58 10.46 -9.85
CA ILE A 344 -3.37 9.68 -10.16
C ILE A 344 -2.51 10.37 -11.21
N ASP A 345 -3.10 10.99 -12.20
CA ASP A 345 -2.41 11.81 -13.20
C ASP A 345 -1.65 12.98 -12.54
N ASN A 346 -2.31 13.71 -11.63
CA ASN A 346 -1.65 14.76 -10.85
C ASN A 346 -0.55 14.23 -9.92
N LEU A 347 -0.74 13.04 -9.34
CA LEU A 347 0.31 12.35 -8.59
C LEU A 347 1.54 12.09 -9.47
N ASP A 348 1.33 11.56 -10.67
CA ASP A 348 2.41 11.25 -11.61
C ASP A 348 3.18 12.52 -12.03
N GLU A 349 2.48 13.63 -12.31
CA GLU A 349 3.11 14.93 -12.55
C GLU A 349 3.99 15.39 -11.36
N ASN A 350 3.53 15.16 -10.14
CA ASN A 350 4.29 15.51 -8.93
C ASN A 350 5.52 14.59 -8.73
N ILE A 351 5.43 13.32 -9.10
CA ILE A 351 6.59 12.42 -9.16
C ILE A 351 7.57 12.88 -10.24
N GLY A 352 7.06 13.38 -11.37
CA GLY A 352 7.87 14.04 -12.40
C GLY A 352 8.68 15.21 -11.84
N ARG A 353 8.06 16.09 -11.07
CA ARG A 353 8.76 17.21 -10.40
C ARG A 353 9.90 16.73 -9.49
N LEU A 354 9.69 15.64 -8.74
CA LEU A 354 10.73 15.06 -7.88
C LEU A 354 11.87 14.45 -8.71
N THR A 355 11.55 13.67 -9.76
CA THR A 355 12.59 13.08 -10.62
C THR A 355 13.38 14.14 -11.38
N ASP A 356 12.73 15.19 -11.87
CA ASP A 356 13.39 16.32 -12.52
C ASP A 356 14.30 17.08 -11.55
N LYS A 357 13.90 17.22 -10.30
CA LYS A 357 14.74 17.79 -9.26
C LYS A 357 16.00 16.94 -9.04
N LEU A 358 15.86 15.63 -8.85
CA LEU A 358 17.00 14.72 -8.69
C LEU A 358 17.96 14.76 -9.89
N LYS A 359 17.42 14.86 -11.11
CA LYS A 359 18.20 15.00 -12.35
C LYS A 359 18.96 16.35 -12.39
N SER A 360 18.29 17.45 -12.02
CA SER A 360 18.92 18.78 -12.02
C SER A 360 20.04 18.90 -10.98
N GLU A 361 19.94 18.19 -9.87
CA GLU A 361 20.99 18.11 -8.84
C GLU A 361 22.08 17.07 -9.16
N GLY A 362 21.92 16.29 -10.27
CA GLY A 362 22.91 15.28 -10.69
C GLY A 362 22.97 14.04 -9.80
N VAL A 363 21.93 13.76 -9.01
CA VAL A 363 21.89 12.62 -8.07
C VAL A 363 20.87 11.54 -8.47
N TYR A 364 20.18 11.71 -9.59
CA TYR A 364 19.12 10.78 -10.03
C TYR A 364 19.63 9.34 -10.21
N ASP A 365 20.79 9.17 -10.85
CA ASP A 365 21.35 7.85 -11.13
C ASP A 365 21.87 7.14 -9.87
N ASP A 366 22.19 7.92 -8.83
CA ASP A 366 22.63 7.43 -7.51
C ASP A 366 21.51 7.49 -6.46
N THR A 367 20.25 7.47 -6.89
CA THR A 367 19.09 7.45 -6.01
C THR A 367 18.25 6.18 -6.26
N LEU A 368 18.08 5.37 -5.20
CA LEU A 368 17.10 4.28 -5.21
C LEU A 368 15.71 4.87 -4.96
N ILE A 369 14.81 4.73 -5.93
CA ILE A 369 13.41 5.13 -5.81
C ILE A 369 12.54 3.87 -5.76
N LEU A 370 11.76 3.70 -4.70
CA LEU A 370 10.74 2.67 -4.57
C LEU A 370 9.35 3.33 -4.60
N PHE A 371 8.48 2.88 -5.50
CA PHE A 371 7.08 3.31 -5.57
C PHE A 371 6.14 2.14 -5.29
N MET A 372 5.16 2.32 -4.40
CA MET A 372 4.17 1.29 -4.03
C MET A 372 2.88 1.87 -3.45
N SER A 373 1.81 1.05 -3.35
CA SER A 373 0.54 1.40 -2.70
C SER A 373 0.32 0.60 -1.41
N ASP A 374 -0.24 1.23 -0.39
CA ASP A 374 -0.38 0.63 0.95
C ASP A 374 -1.48 -0.42 1.09
N ASN A 375 -2.39 -0.51 0.16
CA ASN A 375 -3.38 -1.59 -0.01
C ASN A 375 -3.94 -1.58 -1.44
N GLY A 376 -4.73 -2.59 -1.78
CA GLY A 376 -5.50 -2.56 -3.01
C GLY A 376 -6.50 -1.42 -3.02
N CYS A 377 -7.00 -1.07 -4.20
CA CYS A 377 -7.99 0.00 -4.36
C CYS A 377 -9.17 -0.15 -3.41
N SER A 378 -9.69 0.97 -2.91
CA SER A 378 -10.78 0.98 -1.93
C SER A 378 -12.14 0.78 -2.58
N GLY A 379 -12.84 -0.26 -2.13
CA GLY A 379 -14.27 -0.48 -2.40
C GLY A 379 -15.18 0.07 -1.30
N GLU A 380 -14.67 0.95 -0.45
CA GLU A 380 -15.45 1.53 0.64
C GLU A 380 -16.57 2.42 0.11
N MET A 381 -17.62 2.59 0.90
CA MET A 381 -18.80 3.41 0.61
C MET A 381 -19.75 2.86 -0.48
N GLY A 382 -19.89 1.51 -0.54
CA GLY A 382 -20.91 0.84 -1.34
C GLY A 382 -20.55 0.62 -2.80
N ARG A 383 -21.50 0.09 -3.59
CA ARG A 383 -21.26 -0.37 -4.96
C ARG A 383 -20.75 0.72 -5.90
N PHE A 384 -21.36 1.89 -5.81
CA PHE A 384 -21.06 3.03 -6.67
C PHE A 384 -20.33 4.16 -5.94
N GLY A 385 -19.94 3.91 -4.68
CA GLY A 385 -19.48 4.93 -3.76
C GLY A 385 -20.66 5.76 -3.23
N THR A 386 -20.66 6.07 -1.96
CA THR A 386 -21.57 7.03 -1.36
C THR A 386 -20.85 8.33 -1.12
N HIS A 387 -21.56 9.31 -0.65
CA HIS A 387 -20.97 10.54 -0.16
C HIS A 387 -21.24 10.65 1.35
N PHE A 388 -20.44 11.49 1.98
CA PHE A 388 -20.49 11.77 3.39
C PHE A 388 -20.95 13.21 3.61
N GLU A 389 -22.04 13.43 4.33
CA GLU A 389 -22.55 14.75 4.64
C GLU A 389 -22.53 15.03 6.14
N GLY A 390 -21.82 16.05 6.56
CA GLY A 390 -21.90 16.59 7.91
C GLY A 390 -21.58 15.62 9.03
N GLY A 391 -20.67 14.65 8.82
CA GLY A 391 -20.27 13.66 9.83
C GLY A 391 -21.23 12.47 9.95
N LYS A 392 -22.16 12.31 9.04
CA LYS A 392 -23.07 11.14 8.99
C LYS A 392 -22.89 10.38 7.69
N TYR A 393 -22.55 9.11 7.82
CA TYR A 393 -22.59 8.20 6.68
C TYR A 393 -24.03 7.92 6.30
N ASP A 394 -24.40 8.16 5.05
CA ASP A 394 -25.62 7.58 4.52
C ASP A 394 -25.33 6.13 4.11
N HIS A 395 -25.75 5.21 4.98
CA HIS A 395 -25.50 3.77 4.81
C HIS A 395 -26.55 3.07 3.93
N THR A 396 -27.45 3.82 3.30
CA THR A 396 -28.43 3.22 2.40
C THR A 396 -27.74 2.90 1.08
N GLU A 397 -27.54 1.62 0.83
CA GLU A 397 -26.91 1.14 -0.40
C GLU A 397 -27.84 1.22 -1.60
N ALA A 398 -27.27 1.56 -2.74
CA ALA A 398 -27.93 1.32 -4.02
C ALA A 398 -28.14 -0.19 -4.21
N ARG A 399 -29.33 -0.63 -4.56
CA ARG A 399 -29.68 -2.04 -4.74
C ARG A 399 -30.50 -2.24 -5.99
N PHE A 400 -30.45 -3.48 -6.52
CA PHE A 400 -31.37 -3.92 -7.56
C PHE A 400 -32.47 -4.76 -6.90
N GLU A 401 -33.72 -4.32 -7.04
CA GLU A 401 -34.89 -5.10 -6.63
C GLU A 401 -35.81 -5.28 -7.84
N ASN A 402 -36.18 -6.52 -8.13
CA ASN A 402 -37.09 -6.88 -9.24
C ASN A 402 -36.68 -6.28 -10.59
N GLY A 403 -35.38 -6.27 -10.91
CA GLY A 403 -34.85 -5.71 -12.15
C GLY A 403 -34.86 -4.18 -12.21
N LYS A 404 -35.16 -3.50 -11.11
CA LYS A 404 -35.08 -2.04 -11.01
C LYS A 404 -33.94 -1.63 -10.11
N TYR A 405 -33.18 -0.66 -10.57
CA TYR A 405 -32.13 0.00 -9.80
C TYR A 405 -32.77 0.92 -8.76
N ILE A 406 -32.50 0.68 -7.49
CA ILE A 406 -32.91 1.52 -6.36
C ILE A 406 -31.65 2.15 -5.80
N PRO A 407 -31.51 3.46 -5.91
CA PRO A 407 -30.34 4.19 -5.42
C PRO A 407 -30.18 4.08 -3.91
N GLY A 408 -28.94 4.13 -3.44
CA GLY A 408 -28.60 4.33 -2.03
C GLY A 408 -29.02 5.73 -1.57
N GLY A 409 -29.33 5.88 -0.29
CA GLY A 409 -29.76 7.18 0.29
C GLY A 409 -31.23 7.52 0.07
N VAL A 410 -32.04 6.60 -0.47
CA VAL A 410 -33.49 6.81 -0.65
C VAL A 410 -34.19 6.66 0.67
N LYS A 411 -34.75 7.75 1.16
CA LYS A 411 -35.80 7.69 2.19
C LYS A 411 -37.00 6.94 1.64
N GLU A 412 -37.82 6.32 2.49
CA GLU A 412 -39.02 5.52 2.16
C GLU A 412 -39.98 6.12 1.11
N SER A 413 -39.78 7.37 0.70
CA SER A 413 -40.57 8.06 -0.32
C SER A 413 -40.28 7.63 -1.77
N GLY A 414 -39.28 6.75 -2.02
CA GLY A 414 -38.94 6.31 -3.37
C GLY A 414 -38.36 7.39 -4.29
N GLN A 415 -38.13 8.59 -3.78
CA GLN A 415 -37.49 9.65 -4.52
C GLN A 415 -35.96 9.54 -4.36
N TRP A 416 -35.28 9.50 -5.48
CA TRP A 416 -33.84 9.69 -5.58
C TRP A 416 -33.47 10.96 -4.83
N PRO A 417 -32.43 10.99 -3.97
CA PRO A 417 -32.02 12.20 -3.26
C PRO A 417 -31.36 13.23 -4.19
N HIS A 418 -31.83 13.31 -5.41
CA HIS A 418 -31.46 14.29 -6.40
C HIS A 418 -32.18 15.57 -6.19
N ASN A 419 -32.22 16.04 -5.08
CA ASN A 419 -32.44 17.47 -5.06
C ASN A 419 -31.08 18.10 -5.29
N ASP A 420 -31.03 19.10 -6.14
CA ASP A 420 -30.00 20.10 -6.33
C ASP A 420 -29.40 20.62 -5.01
N LYS A 421 -29.73 20.02 -3.91
CA LYS A 421 -29.12 20.16 -2.60
C LYS A 421 -28.11 19.04 -2.46
N VAL A 422 -26.88 19.48 -2.53
CA VAL A 422 -25.68 18.81 -2.08
C VAL A 422 -26.04 17.59 -1.23
N GLY A 423 -25.86 16.34 -1.74
CA GLY A 423 -26.10 15.20 -0.90
C GLY A 423 -26.73 13.98 -1.51
N GLY A 424 -26.86 13.90 -2.76
CA GLY A 424 -27.33 12.68 -3.44
C GLY A 424 -26.33 12.22 -4.46
N VAL A 425 -26.70 11.15 -5.13
CA VAL A 425 -26.11 10.76 -6.39
C VAL A 425 -26.32 11.93 -7.36
N GLY A 426 -25.61 12.96 -7.28
CA GLY A 426 -25.67 14.17 -8.06
C GLY A 426 -24.28 14.74 -8.23
N TYR A 427 -23.29 13.85 -8.31
CA TYR A 427 -21.90 14.19 -8.56
C TYR A 427 -21.75 14.57 -10.03
N LYS A 428 -22.48 15.60 -10.42
CA LYS A 428 -22.35 16.20 -11.73
C LYS A 428 -21.29 17.29 -11.65
N LYS A 429 -20.59 17.48 -12.75
CA LYS A 429 -19.63 18.59 -12.93
C LYS A 429 -20.19 19.93 -12.46
N SER A 430 -21.48 20.19 -12.68
CA SER A 430 -22.18 21.41 -12.23
C SER A 430 -22.20 21.61 -10.72
N ASN A 431 -22.02 20.52 -9.92
CA ASN A 431 -22.05 20.59 -8.46
C ASN A 431 -20.65 20.41 -7.84
N TYR A 432 -19.65 20.04 -8.63
CA TYR A 432 -18.29 19.77 -8.15
C TYR A 432 -17.67 20.98 -7.43
N ASP A 433 -17.88 22.17 -7.94
CA ASP A 433 -17.44 23.41 -7.29
C ASP A 433 -18.11 23.66 -5.95
N GLN A 434 -19.36 23.22 -5.79
CA GLN A 434 -20.05 23.33 -4.49
C GLN A 434 -19.46 22.35 -3.48
N TRP A 435 -18.98 21.21 -3.93
CA TRP A 435 -18.39 20.19 -3.07
C TRP A 435 -16.99 20.53 -2.62
N LYS A 436 -16.14 21.03 -3.51
CA LYS A 436 -14.84 21.60 -3.13
C LYS A 436 -14.99 22.69 -2.04
N LYS A 437 -16.12 23.38 -2.01
CA LYS A 437 -16.43 24.43 -1.02
C LYS A 437 -17.11 23.91 0.24
N ALA A 438 -17.77 22.77 0.18
CA ALA A 438 -18.43 22.19 1.36
C ALA A 438 -17.39 21.51 2.27
N SER A 439 -17.50 21.69 3.58
CA SER A 439 -16.66 21.00 4.55
C SER A 439 -17.28 19.65 4.93
N GLY A 440 -16.46 18.60 5.02
CA GLY A 440 -16.89 17.29 5.52
C GLY A 440 -17.58 16.40 4.47
N TRP A 441 -17.24 16.54 3.19
CA TRP A 441 -17.73 15.73 2.09
C TRP A 441 -16.67 14.71 1.69
N ALA A 442 -17.02 13.45 1.70
CA ALA A 442 -16.17 12.40 1.15
C ALA A 442 -16.96 11.60 0.10
N THR A 443 -16.40 11.49 -1.08
CA THR A 443 -16.95 10.67 -2.17
C THR A 443 -15.92 9.68 -2.60
N SER A 444 -16.32 8.41 -2.77
CA SER A 444 -15.45 7.34 -3.28
C SER A 444 -15.94 6.86 -4.65
N GLN A 445 -15.09 6.12 -5.35
CA GLN A 445 -15.46 5.51 -6.63
C GLN A 445 -16.30 4.22 -6.47
N GLY A 446 -16.33 3.63 -5.28
CA GLY A 446 -17.11 2.45 -4.96
C GLY A 446 -16.52 1.13 -5.44
N GLN A 447 -17.24 0.03 -5.15
CA GLN A 447 -16.76 -1.34 -5.35
C GLN A 447 -16.57 -1.72 -6.81
N CYS A 448 -17.45 -1.22 -7.71
CA CYS A 448 -17.35 -1.54 -9.13
C CYS A 448 -16.03 -1.07 -9.73
N TRP A 449 -15.65 0.17 -9.46
CA TRP A 449 -14.37 0.71 -9.92
C TRP A 449 -13.18 0.17 -9.13
N ALA A 450 -13.35 -0.14 -7.83
CA ALA A 450 -12.29 -0.79 -7.07
C ALA A 450 -11.96 -2.18 -7.63
N ALA A 451 -12.98 -2.97 -8.02
CA ALA A 451 -12.77 -4.25 -8.68
C ALA A 451 -12.06 -4.09 -10.04
N TYR A 452 -12.36 -3.01 -10.77
CA TYR A 452 -11.67 -2.67 -12.01
C TYR A 452 -10.20 -2.31 -11.75
N SER A 453 -9.92 -1.46 -10.77
CA SER A 453 -8.58 -1.01 -10.40
C SER A 453 -7.67 -2.14 -9.91
N ASN A 454 -8.24 -3.20 -9.33
CA ASN A 454 -7.51 -4.37 -8.85
C ASN A 454 -7.44 -5.52 -9.87
N THR A 455 -7.85 -5.29 -11.12
CA THR A 455 -7.76 -6.31 -12.19
C THR A 455 -6.35 -6.90 -12.28
N PRO A 456 -6.18 -8.23 -12.38
CA PRO A 456 -7.20 -9.26 -12.59
C PRO A 456 -7.71 -9.88 -11.29
N PHE A 457 -7.35 -9.34 -10.15
CA PHE A 457 -7.53 -9.96 -8.85
C PHE A 457 -8.94 -9.79 -8.30
N ARG A 458 -9.30 -10.72 -7.43
CA ARG A 458 -10.56 -10.75 -6.73
C ARG A 458 -10.49 -9.85 -5.49
N LYS A 459 -11.57 -9.13 -5.22
CA LYS A 459 -11.75 -8.26 -4.05
C LYS A 459 -10.86 -6.99 -4.06
N PHE A 460 -10.71 -6.34 -2.91
CA PHE A 460 -10.10 -5.02 -2.78
C PHE A 460 -9.70 -4.76 -1.31
N LYS A 461 -9.25 -3.56 -0.99
CA LYS A 461 -8.89 -3.09 0.37
C LYS A 461 -9.70 -3.78 1.47
N LYS A 462 -9.06 -4.15 2.57
CA LYS A 462 -9.51 -4.90 3.74
C LYS A 462 -9.46 -6.42 3.58
N PHE A 463 -9.62 -6.96 2.38
CA PHE A 463 -9.55 -8.39 2.14
C PHE A 463 -8.11 -8.85 1.98
N VAL A 464 -7.82 -10.06 2.45
CA VAL A 464 -6.51 -10.70 2.26
C VAL A 464 -6.46 -11.60 1.02
N HIS A 465 -7.48 -11.50 0.17
CA HIS A 465 -7.43 -11.98 -1.21
C HIS A 465 -6.48 -11.10 -2.03
N GLU A 466 -6.02 -11.61 -3.18
CA GLU A 466 -5.02 -10.93 -4.00
C GLU A 466 -5.38 -9.46 -4.30
N GLY A 467 -6.65 -9.14 -4.60
CA GLY A 467 -7.04 -7.75 -4.90
C GLY A 467 -6.97 -6.78 -3.71
N GLY A 468 -6.88 -7.28 -2.48
CA GLY A 468 -6.69 -6.43 -1.30
C GLY A 468 -5.23 -6.29 -0.91
N ILE A 469 -4.38 -7.29 -1.19
CA ILE A 469 -3.00 -7.35 -0.73
C ILE A 469 -1.94 -7.19 -1.83
N ALA A 470 -2.23 -7.53 -3.08
CA ALA A 470 -1.29 -7.33 -4.18
C ALA A 470 -1.23 -5.85 -4.57
N THR A 471 -0.02 -5.32 -4.68
CA THR A 471 0.23 -3.91 -4.99
C THR A 471 1.33 -3.77 -6.04
N PRO A 472 1.31 -2.73 -6.89
CA PRO A 472 2.44 -2.44 -7.74
C PRO A 472 3.67 -2.11 -6.88
N LEU A 473 4.84 -2.58 -7.32
CA LEU A 473 6.14 -2.10 -6.84
C LEU A 473 7.03 -1.81 -8.04
N ILE A 474 7.50 -0.57 -8.13
CA ILE A 474 8.53 -0.13 -9.06
C ILE A 474 9.78 0.16 -8.23
N ALA A 475 10.92 -0.40 -8.62
CA ALA A 475 12.22 -0.08 -8.06
C ALA A 475 13.11 0.48 -9.18
N HIS A 476 13.59 1.70 -8.99
CA HIS A 476 14.42 2.41 -9.94
C HIS A 476 15.73 2.85 -9.27
N TRP A 477 16.87 2.49 -9.85
CA TRP A 477 18.20 2.91 -9.40
C TRP A 477 19.19 2.62 -10.53
N PRO A 478 19.45 3.55 -11.45
CA PRO A 478 20.27 3.32 -12.64
C PRO A 478 21.66 2.75 -12.33
N ASN A 479 22.35 3.26 -11.33
CA ASN A 479 23.70 2.80 -10.97
C ASN A 479 23.72 1.48 -10.14
N GLY A 480 22.57 1.06 -9.59
CA GLY A 480 22.50 -0.13 -8.72
C GLY A 480 21.67 -1.29 -9.25
N ILE A 481 20.73 -1.06 -10.18
CA ILE A 481 19.86 -2.07 -10.76
C ILE A 481 20.33 -2.41 -12.19
N THR A 482 20.70 -3.67 -12.41
CA THR A 482 21.13 -4.16 -13.74
C THR A 482 19.98 -4.69 -14.59
N ALA A 483 18.84 -5.00 -13.99
CA ALA A 483 17.69 -5.63 -14.63
C ALA A 483 16.67 -4.61 -15.16
N GLN A 484 17.13 -3.52 -15.76
CA GLN A 484 16.26 -2.45 -16.26
C GLN A 484 15.19 -2.94 -17.25
N GLY A 485 13.98 -2.44 -17.11
CA GLY A 485 12.81 -2.80 -17.93
C GLY A 485 12.26 -4.20 -17.68
N LYS A 486 12.79 -4.96 -16.74
CA LYS A 486 12.37 -6.35 -16.47
C LYS A 486 11.26 -6.42 -15.41
N ILE A 487 10.70 -7.63 -15.29
CA ILE A 487 9.68 -7.95 -14.29
C ILE A 487 10.18 -9.10 -13.41
N VAL A 488 10.20 -8.88 -12.10
CA VAL A 488 10.35 -9.93 -11.09
C VAL A 488 9.01 -10.62 -10.91
N SER A 489 8.89 -11.85 -11.41
CA SER A 489 7.63 -12.61 -11.40
C SER A 489 7.71 -13.97 -10.70
N LYS A 490 8.92 -14.49 -10.51
CA LYS A 490 9.15 -15.82 -9.94
C LYS A 490 9.13 -15.83 -8.41
N GLN A 491 9.51 -14.71 -7.78
CA GLN A 491 9.54 -14.53 -6.34
C GLN A 491 8.43 -13.60 -5.88
N TYR A 492 7.89 -13.86 -4.70
CA TYR A 492 6.93 -12.99 -4.05
C TYR A 492 7.55 -12.31 -2.82
N PHE A 493 7.22 -11.04 -2.66
CA PHE A 493 7.75 -10.17 -1.62
C PHE A 493 6.63 -9.46 -0.85
N HIS A 494 6.97 -8.94 0.31
CA HIS A 494 6.05 -8.28 1.21
C HIS A 494 6.62 -6.93 1.71
N PHE A 495 5.80 -6.05 2.20
CA PHE A 495 6.22 -4.76 2.74
C PHE A 495 7.34 -4.85 3.79
N MET A 496 7.35 -5.91 4.59
CA MET A 496 8.43 -6.14 5.55
C MET A 496 9.80 -6.39 4.92
N ASP A 497 9.86 -6.69 3.62
CA ASP A 497 11.10 -6.93 2.87
C ASP A 497 11.81 -5.62 2.48
N VAL A 498 11.14 -4.48 2.59
CA VAL A 498 11.72 -3.16 2.30
C VAL A 498 12.82 -2.83 3.30
N MET A 499 12.61 -3.05 4.59
CA MET A 499 13.62 -2.75 5.61
C MET A 499 14.95 -3.48 5.35
N PRO A 500 15.02 -4.82 5.23
CA PRO A 500 16.29 -5.50 4.96
C PRO A 500 16.89 -5.12 3.61
N THR A 501 16.06 -4.79 2.60
CA THR A 501 16.54 -4.30 1.30
C THR A 501 17.26 -2.96 1.44
N LEU A 502 16.65 -2.00 2.12
CA LEU A 502 17.25 -0.67 2.29
C LEU A 502 18.49 -0.71 3.19
N LEU A 503 18.53 -1.60 4.19
CA LEU A 503 19.72 -1.80 5.02
C LEU A 503 20.86 -2.40 4.20
N GLU A 504 20.60 -3.38 3.33
CA GLU A 504 21.63 -3.93 2.44
C GLU A 504 22.16 -2.87 1.48
N VAL A 505 21.29 -2.08 0.87
CA VAL A 505 21.64 -0.95 -0.01
C VAL A 505 22.47 0.12 0.73
N ALA A 506 22.13 0.38 1.98
CA ALA A 506 22.84 1.34 2.84
C ALA A 506 24.16 0.79 3.43
N GLY A 507 24.46 -0.50 3.24
CA GLY A 507 25.59 -1.16 3.92
C GLY A 507 25.44 -1.16 5.44
N ALA A 508 24.22 -1.28 5.95
CA ALA A 508 23.87 -1.20 7.35
C ALA A 508 23.26 -2.49 7.88
N GLU A 509 23.32 -2.68 9.19
CA GLU A 509 22.72 -3.84 9.86
C GLU A 509 21.50 -3.42 10.68
N TYR A 510 20.53 -4.32 10.80
CA TYR A 510 19.41 -4.12 11.72
C TYR A 510 19.89 -4.27 13.16
N PRO A 511 19.67 -3.28 14.04
CA PRO A 511 20.20 -3.34 15.39
C PRO A 511 19.43 -4.34 16.25
N ALA A 512 20.13 -5.29 16.88
CA ALA A 512 19.53 -6.22 17.87
C ALA A 512 19.00 -5.49 19.11
N ALA A 513 19.56 -4.33 19.43
CA ALA A 513 19.10 -3.44 20.49
C ALA A 513 19.17 -1.98 20.01
N TYR A 514 18.20 -1.18 20.38
CA TYR A 514 18.13 0.24 20.06
C TYR A 514 17.66 1.00 21.31
N ASP A 515 18.35 2.08 21.66
CA ASP A 515 18.06 2.85 22.88
C ASP A 515 17.97 1.98 24.14
N GLY A 516 18.93 1.03 24.29
CA GLY A 516 19.00 0.12 25.43
C GLY A 516 17.94 -0.97 25.50
N ARG A 517 17.07 -1.10 24.50
CA ARG A 517 15.99 -2.11 24.45
C ARG A 517 16.24 -3.16 23.40
N VAL A 518 16.00 -4.42 23.72
CA VAL A 518 16.01 -5.52 22.75
C VAL A 518 14.87 -5.34 21.77
N ARG A 519 15.15 -5.55 20.48
CA ARG A 519 14.19 -5.38 19.39
C ARG A 519 13.69 -6.70 18.84
N THR A 520 12.48 -6.66 18.31
CA THR A 520 11.92 -7.78 17.57
C THR A 520 12.77 -8.01 16.31
N PRO A 521 13.26 -9.25 16.06
CA PRO A 521 14.02 -9.55 14.84
C PRO A 521 13.19 -9.33 13.57
N LEU A 522 13.87 -8.98 12.47
CA LEU A 522 13.23 -8.83 11.16
C LEU A 522 12.59 -10.14 10.68
N GLU A 523 11.47 -10.02 10.01
CA GLU A 523 10.75 -11.13 9.35
C GLU A 523 10.98 -11.11 7.82
N GLY A 524 11.40 -9.98 7.27
CA GLY A 524 11.61 -9.75 5.84
C GLY A 524 12.95 -10.29 5.34
N VAL A 525 13.07 -10.35 4.01
CA VAL A 525 14.27 -10.70 3.27
C VAL A 525 14.59 -9.61 2.25
N SER A 526 15.85 -9.42 1.89
CA SER A 526 16.22 -8.42 0.89
C SER A 526 15.71 -8.77 -0.51
N MET A 527 15.23 -7.76 -1.22
CA MET A 527 14.81 -7.82 -2.62
C MET A 527 15.97 -7.50 -3.59
N LEU A 528 17.08 -6.96 -3.09
CA LEU A 528 18.18 -6.46 -3.93
C LEU A 528 18.72 -7.51 -4.91
N PRO A 529 18.93 -8.79 -4.54
CA PRO A 529 19.37 -9.81 -5.49
C PRO A 529 18.43 -9.98 -6.69
N HIS A 530 17.12 -9.81 -6.49
CA HIS A 530 16.12 -9.91 -7.56
C HIS A 530 15.96 -8.61 -8.37
N MET A 531 16.31 -7.46 -7.80
CA MET A 531 16.46 -6.21 -8.54
C MET A 531 17.64 -6.25 -9.50
N GLN A 532 18.67 -7.02 -9.16
CA GLN A 532 19.85 -7.22 -10.01
C GLN A 532 19.64 -8.34 -11.05
N ASP A 533 19.04 -9.46 -10.64
CA ASP A 533 18.65 -10.55 -11.53
C ASP A 533 17.22 -11.04 -11.23
N PRO A 534 16.23 -10.70 -12.07
CA PRO A 534 14.84 -11.15 -11.90
C PRO A 534 14.66 -12.67 -11.95
N ASN A 535 15.65 -13.41 -12.45
CA ASN A 535 15.65 -14.86 -12.50
C ASN A 535 16.40 -15.53 -11.35
N ASN A 536 16.87 -14.72 -10.39
CA ASN A 536 17.52 -15.26 -9.20
C ASN A 536 16.65 -16.36 -8.55
N ASP A 537 17.31 -17.31 -7.88
CA ASP A 537 16.64 -18.46 -7.28
C ASP A 537 15.53 -18.02 -6.32
N SER A 538 14.37 -18.64 -6.50
CA SER A 538 13.22 -18.36 -5.63
C SER A 538 13.47 -18.94 -4.24
N LEU A 539 13.24 -18.12 -3.23
CA LEU A 539 13.24 -18.55 -1.84
C LEU A 539 11.88 -19.18 -1.52
N GLU A 540 11.90 -20.41 -1.02
CA GLU A 540 10.69 -20.94 -0.41
C GLU A 540 10.46 -20.23 0.92
N ARG A 541 9.36 -19.50 1.01
CA ARG A 541 9.01 -18.75 2.21
C ARG A 541 7.53 -18.86 2.52
N LEU A 542 7.22 -18.68 3.79
CA LEU A 542 5.87 -18.68 4.31
C LEU A 542 5.48 -17.25 4.70
N LEU A 543 4.40 -16.76 4.13
CA LEU A 543 3.84 -15.45 4.46
C LEU A 543 2.45 -15.59 5.04
N PHE A 544 2.10 -14.67 5.94
CA PHE A 544 0.81 -14.65 6.63
C PHE A 544 0.14 -13.29 6.52
N TRP A 545 -1.18 -13.30 6.50
CA TRP A 545 -2.02 -12.11 6.54
C TRP A 545 -3.13 -12.30 7.56
N GLN A 546 -3.44 -11.22 8.24
CA GLN A 546 -4.64 -11.10 9.06
C GLN A 546 -5.07 -9.63 9.09
N HIS A 547 -6.33 -9.37 8.77
CA HIS A 547 -6.97 -8.07 8.95
C HIS A 547 -8.48 -8.25 9.16
N GLU A 548 -9.05 -7.58 10.16
CA GLU A 548 -10.46 -7.72 10.59
C GLU A 548 -10.81 -9.18 10.91
N THR A 549 -11.55 -9.85 10.03
CA THR A 549 -11.89 -11.28 10.14
C THR A 549 -11.30 -12.10 8.99
N HIS A 550 -10.44 -11.50 8.19
CA HIS A 550 -9.85 -12.13 7.02
C HIS A 550 -8.44 -12.61 7.34
N SER A 551 -8.15 -13.84 6.96
CA SER A 551 -6.85 -14.44 7.21
C SER A 551 -6.37 -15.23 6.00
N ALA A 552 -5.05 -15.27 5.82
CA ALA A 552 -4.42 -16.06 4.77
C ALA A 552 -3.02 -16.52 5.19
N ALA A 553 -2.58 -17.63 4.60
CA ALA A 553 -1.20 -18.08 4.61
C ALA A 553 -0.80 -18.54 3.20
N ARG A 554 0.45 -18.23 2.80
CA ARG A 554 1.01 -18.62 1.50
C ARG A 554 2.37 -19.26 1.67
N LYS A 555 2.54 -20.45 1.06
CA LYS A 555 3.81 -21.14 0.93
C LYS A 555 4.02 -21.57 -0.52
N GLY A 556 5.03 -21.03 -1.16
CA GLY A 556 5.24 -21.25 -2.59
C GLY A 556 4.04 -20.83 -3.43
N ASN A 557 3.46 -21.77 -4.18
CA ASN A 557 2.28 -21.52 -5.01
C ASN A 557 0.94 -21.74 -4.28
N TRP A 558 0.95 -22.30 -3.08
CA TRP A 558 -0.26 -22.57 -2.33
C TRP A 558 -0.62 -21.41 -1.40
N LYS A 559 -1.88 -20.99 -1.46
CA LYS A 559 -2.43 -19.97 -0.57
C LYS A 559 -3.77 -20.44 -0.03
N ILE A 560 -3.88 -20.46 1.30
CA ILE A 560 -5.19 -20.57 1.96
C ILE A 560 -5.69 -19.17 2.32
N VAL A 561 -7.01 -19.00 2.25
CA VAL A 561 -7.65 -17.74 2.64
C VAL A 561 -9.01 -18.01 3.29
N THR A 562 -9.41 -17.15 4.22
CA THR A 562 -10.75 -17.18 4.83
C THR A 562 -11.26 -15.76 5.06
N ASP A 563 -12.56 -15.58 4.87
CA ASP A 563 -13.25 -14.34 5.21
C ASP A 563 -13.71 -14.30 6.68
N ASN A 564 -13.57 -15.41 7.43
CA ASN A 564 -14.03 -15.48 8.81
C ASN A 564 -13.15 -16.39 9.69
N ASP A 565 -12.06 -15.83 10.16
CA ASP A 565 -11.11 -16.46 11.08
C ASP A 565 -11.63 -16.59 12.53
N ARG A 566 -12.83 -16.04 12.81
CA ARG A 566 -13.49 -16.08 14.14
C ARG A 566 -14.66 -17.04 14.21
N ALA A 567 -14.91 -17.81 13.15
CA ALA A 567 -15.91 -18.86 13.18
C ALA A 567 -15.47 -20.00 14.12
N GLU A 568 -16.44 -20.69 14.77
CA GLU A 568 -16.17 -21.91 15.55
C GLU A 568 -15.46 -22.97 14.70
N SER A 569 -15.79 -23.05 13.42
CA SER A 569 -15.09 -23.84 12.42
C SER A 569 -14.71 -22.94 11.26
N ILE A 570 -13.43 -22.64 11.14
CA ILE A 570 -12.91 -21.79 10.07
C ILE A 570 -12.96 -22.58 8.76
N LYS A 571 -13.69 -22.02 7.78
CA LYS A 571 -13.68 -22.55 6.41
C LYS A 571 -12.56 -21.87 5.63
N TRP A 572 -11.51 -22.62 5.30
CA TRP A 572 -10.43 -22.19 4.44
C TRP A 572 -10.77 -22.51 2.98
N GLU A 573 -10.55 -21.56 2.09
CA GLU A 573 -10.42 -21.73 0.64
C GLU A 573 -8.95 -22.01 0.33
N LEU A 574 -8.64 -22.78 -0.71
CA LEU A 574 -7.25 -23.07 -1.14
C LEU A 574 -7.09 -22.80 -2.63
N TYR A 575 -6.05 -22.06 -2.98
CA TYR A 575 -5.73 -21.68 -4.35
C TYR A 575 -4.29 -22.04 -4.72
N ASN A 576 -4.09 -22.48 -5.99
CA ASN A 576 -2.76 -22.62 -6.57
C ASN A 576 -2.44 -21.38 -7.41
N LEU A 577 -1.68 -20.46 -6.84
CA LEU A 577 -1.39 -19.15 -7.44
C LEU A 577 -0.49 -19.23 -8.69
N ALA A 578 0.14 -20.36 -8.97
CA ALA A 578 0.86 -20.54 -10.24
C ALA A 578 -0.08 -20.49 -11.45
N ASN A 579 -1.32 -20.99 -11.28
CA ASN A 579 -2.31 -21.11 -12.34
C ASN A 579 -3.55 -20.23 -12.10
N ASP A 580 -3.77 -19.80 -10.87
CA ASP A 580 -5.00 -19.10 -10.46
C ASP A 580 -4.71 -17.99 -9.43
N ARG A 581 -4.01 -16.93 -9.84
CA ARG A 581 -3.82 -15.74 -8.99
C ARG A 581 -5.09 -14.92 -8.79
N SER A 582 -6.15 -15.19 -9.57
CA SER A 582 -7.44 -14.52 -9.38
C SER A 582 -8.31 -15.18 -8.31
N GLU A 583 -7.85 -16.32 -7.74
CA GLU A 583 -8.55 -17.02 -6.65
C GLU A 583 -9.98 -17.43 -7.05
N THR A 584 -10.12 -18.10 -8.20
CA THR A 584 -11.42 -18.44 -8.82
C THR A 584 -11.79 -19.90 -8.66
N ASP A 585 -10.82 -20.82 -8.52
CA ASP A 585 -11.02 -22.26 -8.39
C ASP A 585 -10.56 -22.75 -7.00
N ASP A 586 -11.50 -22.77 -6.05
CA ASP A 586 -11.22 -23.31 -4.72
C ASP A 586 -11.00 -24.82 -4.79
N VAL A 587 -9.78 -25.25 -4.51
CA VAL A 587 -9.37 -26.66 -4.53
C VAL A 587 -9.17 -27.25 -3.13
N ALA A 588 -9.71 -26.63 -2.08
CA ALA A 588 -9.54 -27.08 -0.69
C ALA A 588 -9.95 -28.54 -0.48
N ASP A 589 -11.09 -28.95 -1.06
CA ASP A 589 -11.60 -30.32 -0.95
C ASP A 589 -10.71 -31.34 -1.70
N LYS A 590 -9.97 -30.90 -2.72
CA LYS A 590 -9.04 -31.75 -3.49
C LYS A 590 -7.69 -31.93 -2.76
N HIS A 591 -7.31 -31.00 -1.90
CA HIS A 591 -6.01 -30.96 -1.23
C HIS A 591 -6.10 -30.73 0.29
N PRO A 592 -6.88 -31.56 1.05
CA PRO A 592 -7.14 -31.30 2.47
C PRO A 592 -5.88 -31.32 3.35
N GLN A 593 -4.82 -32.02 2.91
CA GLN A 593 -3.55 -32.05 3.66
C GLN A 593 -2.81 -30.70 3.59
N VAL A 594 -2.85 -30.03 2.42
CA VAL A 594 -2.26 -28.70 2.24
C VAL A 594 -3.01 -27.68 3.10
N VAL A 595 -4.35 -27.75 3.11
CA VAL A 595 -5.17 -26.90 3.98
C VAL A 595 -4.81 -27.10 5.45
N LYS A 596 -4.66 -28.36 5.89
CA LYS A 596 -4.31 -28.70 7.28
C LYS A 596 -2.92 -28.16 7.65
N GLU A 597 -1.92 -28.33 6.79
CA GLU A 597 -0.57 -27.82 7.00
C GLU A 597 -0.59 -26.30 7.14
N LEU A 598 -1.06 -25.58 6.12
CA LEU A 598 -1.03 -24.12 6.10
C LEU A 598 -1.90 -23.48 7.19
N SER A 599 -3.05 -24.08 7.51
CA SER A 599 -3.88 -23.59 8.62
C SER A 599 -3.20 -23.79 9.99
N GLY A 600 -2.46 -24.89 10.18
CA GLY A 600 -1.64 -25.12 11.35
C GLY A 600 -0.58 -24.05 11.52
N GLU A 601 0.19 -23.79 10.46
CA GLU A 601 1.21 -22.72 10.42
C GLU A 601 0.61 -21.33 10.69
N TRP A 602 -0.57 -21.04 10.12
CA TRP A 602 -1.25 -19.78 10.40
C TRP A 602 -1.65 -19.65 11.87
N HIS A 603 -2.14 -20.72 12.50
CA HIS A 603 -2.49 -20.69 13.93
C HIS A 603 -1.27 -20.50 14.83
N ASP A 604 -0.12 -21.08 14.48
CA ASP A 604 1.14 -20.89 15.20
C ASP A 604 1.64 -19.44 15.05
N PHE A 605 1.61 -18.90 13.85
CA PHE A 605 1.86 -17.48 13.59
C PHE A 605 0.92 -16.59 14.40
N ALA A 606 -0.39 -16.83 14.35
CA ALA A 606 -1.39 -16.01 15.02
C ALA A 606 -1.19 -15.92 16.54
N ARG A 607 -0.72 -17.02 17.16
CA ARG A 607 -0.33 -17.01 18.58
C ARG A 607 0.95 -16.23 18.82
N ARG A 608 1.96 -16.43 17.98
CA ARG A 608 3.29 -15.83 18.11
C ARG A 608 3.25 -14.30 18.02
N VAL A 609 2.40 -13.74 17.16
CA VAL A 609 2.33 -12.30 16.92
C VAL A 609 1.11 -11.63 17.59
N HIS A 610 0.47 -12.30 18.52
CA HIS A 610 -0.68 -11.78 19.29
C HIS A 610 -1.94 -11.47 18.45
N VAL A 611 -2.15 -12.17 17.33
CA VAL A 611 -3.44 -12.15 16.62
C VAL A 611 -4.49 -12.87 17.47
N THR A 612 -4.14 -14.01 18.05
CA THR A 612 -5.03 -14.80 18.91
C THR A 612 -4.46 -14.89 20.34
N PRO A 613 -5.32 -14.88 21.37
CA PRO A 613 -6.78 -14.75 21.27
C PRO A 613 -7.19 -13.40 20.69
N PHE A 614 -8.22 -13.39 19.82
CA PHE A 614 -8.72 -12.14 19.26
C PHE A 614 -9.16 -11.20 20.39
N PRO A 615 -8.78 -9.92 20.32
CA PRO A 615 -9.13 -8.98 21.36
C PRO A 615 -10.64 -8.78 21.45
N GLU A 616 -11.18 -8.88 22.64
CA GLU A 616 -12.55 -8.46 22.90
C GLU A 616 -12.64 -6.93 22.78
N LYS A 617 -13.73 -6.45 22.19
CA LYS A 617 -13.97 -5.02 22.08
C LYS A 617 -14.06 -4.43 23.48
N ARG A 618 -13.03 -3.72 23.93
CA ARG A 618 -13.13 -2.98 25.20
C ARG A 618 -14.25 -1.94 25.06
N ALA A 619 -15.18 -1.93 26.01
CA ALA A 619 -16.20 -0.89 26.10
C ALA A 619 -15.47 0.46 26.12
N LYS A 620 -15.98 1.42 25.34
CA LYS A 620 -15.45 2.79 25.34
C LYS A 620 -15.39 3.27 26.81
N ARG A 621 -14.17 3.49 27.32
CA ARG A 621 -13.95 4.24 28.55
C ARG A 621 -14.22 5.72 28.34
#